data_8e774da1965f6143c3f50cc495e19dc5
#
_entry.id   8e774da1965f6143c3f50cc495e19dc5
#
_cell.length_a   1.000
_cell.length_b   1.000
_cell.length_c   1.000
_cell.angle_alpha   90.00
_cell.angle_beta   90.00
_cell.angle_gamma   90.00
#
_symmetry.space_group_name_H-M   'P 1'
#
loop_
_entity.id
_entity.type
_entity.pdbx_description
1 polymer ?
#
loop_
_entity_poly.entity_id
_entity_poly.type
_entity_poly.pdbx_seq_one_letter_code
_entity_poly.pdbx_strand_id
1 'polypeptide(L)'
;VALQRHVSVKDQSVTPKEHDLKTIESSSIDPIFVVKQQLDLIEFMLQQQKFNDALDKLMHLDRNLEQYALAPSLKQSLHQVIQKDQQAIQQFVRARVAQQEKLDMLMRQLDQALTQEINTPQLNASQPQNKYFWQRWIVIEPAKQPAVALMQRPLILKEVQLRLLLAQQALQ
;
A
#
# COMPACT_ATOMS: atom_id res chain seq x y z
N VAL A 1 -8.59 -48.05 -82.29
CA VAL A 1 -7.42 -48.92 -82.08
C VAL A 1 -6.95 -48.76 -80.70
N ALA A 2 -7.13 -49.81 -79.93
CA ALA A 2 -6.85 -49.94 -78.51
C ALA A 2 -5.34 -50.06 -78.23
N LEU A 3 -4.94 -49.57 -77.11
CA LEU A 3 -3.82 -50.12 -76.37
C LEU A 3 -3.98 -49.85 -74.90
N GLN A 4 -4.46 -50.91 -74.21
CA GLN A 4 -4.40 -51.06 -72.76
C GLN A 4 -2.91 -51.20 -72.31
N ARG A 5 -2.53 -50.43 -71.36
CA ARG A 5 -1.32 -50.71 -70.53
C ARG A 5 -1.76 -50.95 -69.10
N HIS A 6 -1.72 -52.22 -68.72
CA HIS A 6 -1.70 -52.62 -67.35
C HIS A 6 -0.49 -52.08 -66.64
N VAL A 7 -0.68 -51.31 -65.58
CA VAL A 7 0.33 -51.08 -64.58
C VAL A 7 -0.18 -51.66 -63.27
N SER A 8 0.46 -52.73 -62.92
CA SER A 8 0.32 -53.42 -61.61
C SER A 8 0.88 -52.50 -60.54
N VAL A 9 -0.02 -51.96 -59.71
CA VAL A 9 0.42 -51.26 -58.49
C VAL A 9 0.40 -52.30 -57.34
N LYS A 10 1.59 -52.54 -56.90
CA LYS A 10 1.94 -53.40 -55.80
C LYS A 10 1.46 -52.77 -54.50
N ASP A 11 0.52 -53.45 -53.81
CA ASP A 11 0.12 -53.13 -52.45
C ASP A 11 1.36 -53.10 -51.54
N GLN A 12 1.70 -51.92 -51.05
CA GLN A 12 2.48 -51.76 -49.83
C GLN A 12 1.57 -51.18 -48.77
N SER A 13 1.05 -52.03 -47.96
CA SER A 13 0.46 -51.73 -46.68
C SER A 13 1.53 -51.09 -45.76
N VAL A 14 1.56 -49.81 -45.73
CA VAL A 14 2.32 -49.07 -44.73
C VAL A 14 1.37 -48.93 -43.51
N THR A 15 1.55 -49.81 -42.53
CA THR A 15 1.02 -49.62 -41.20
C THR A 15 1.60 -48.33 -40.63
N PRO A 16 0.80 -47.36 -40.18
CA PRO A 16 1.30 -46.25 -39.42
C PRO A 16 1.86 -46.81 -38.10
N LYS A 17 3.15 -46.58 -37.88
CA LYS A 17 3.78 -46.86 -36.58
C LYS A 17 3.02 -46.08 -35.51
N GLU A 18 2.38 -46.82 -34.66
CA GLU A 18 1.76 -46.43 -33.41
C GLU A 18 2.84 -46.03 -32.39
N HIS A 19 3.65 -45.02 -32.71
CA HIS A 19 4.76 -44.60 -31.86
C HIS A 19 4.84 -43.10 -31.60
N ASP A 20 3.89 -42.31 -32.08
CA ASP A 20 3.90 -40.85 -31.84
C ASP A 20 2.76 -40.33 -30.95
N LEU A 21 1.98 -41.21 -30.31
CA LEU A 21 0.89 -40.82 -29.42
C LEU A 21 1.23 -40.99 -27.90
N LYS A 22 2.50 -41.25 -27.58
CA LYS A 22 2.93 -41.44 -26.20
C LYS A 22 3.76 -40.30 -25.61
N THR A 23 3.83 -39.13 -26.25
CA THR A 23 4.61 -38.01 -25.77
C THR A 23 3.74 -36.79 -25.43
N ILE A 24 2.43 -36.97 -25.25
CA ILE A 24 1.55 -35.94 -24.68
C ILE A 24 1.09 -36.41 -23.29
N GLU A 25 1.88 -37.24 -22.62
CA GLU A 25 1.67 -37.57 -21.22
C GLU A 25 2.54 -36.64 -20.39
N SER A 26 1.82 -35.81 -19.63
CA SER A 26 2.34 -34.97 -18.55
C SER A 26 3.44 -34.00 -19.00
N SER A 27 3.04 -32.89 -19.58
CA SER A 27 3.72 -31.66 -19.24
C SER A 27 3.53 -31.45 -17.73
N SER A 28 4.35 -32.15 -16.94
CA SER A 28 4.49 -31.88 -15.52
C SER A 28 4.95 -30.41 -15.49
N ILE A 29 4.00 -29.54 -15.20
CA ILE A 29 4.30 -28.11 -15.02
C ILE A 29 5.49 -28.08 -14.07
N ASP A 30 6.58 -27.52 -14.53
CA ASP A 30 7.80 -27.42 -13.73
C ASP A 30 7.45 -26.77 -12.39
N PRO A 31 7.62 -27.48 -11.26
CA PRO A 31 7.27 -26.94 -9.94
C PRO A 31 7.97 -25.63 -9.64
N ILE A 32 9.16 -25.40 -10.20
CA ILE A 32 9.89 -24.14 -10.09
C ILE A 32 9.13 -23.02 -10.80
N PHE A 33 8.57 -23.31 -11.96
CA PHE A 33 7.78 -22.33 -12.72
C PHE A 33 6.52 -21.93 -11.93
N VAL A 34 5.84 -22.89 -11.30
CA VAL A 34 4.64 -22.61 -10.47
C VAL A 34 5.00 -21.72 -9.28
N VAL A 35 6.08 -22.04 -8.57
CA VAL A 35 6.56 -21.24 -7.43
C VAL A 35 6.90 -19.82 -7.89
N LYS A 36 7.61 -19.68 -9.02
CA LYS A 36 7.95 -18.37 -9.57
C LYS A 36 6.70 -17.56 -9.91
N GLN A 37 5.73 -18.15 -10.58
CA GLN A 37 4.45 -17.48 -10.90
C GLN A 37 3.71 -17.01 -9.65
N GLN A 38 3.73 -17.79 -8.58
CA GLN A 38 3.13 -17.41 -7.29
C GLN A 38 3.88 -16.22 -6.67
N LEU A 39 5.21 -16.20 -6.74
CA LEU A 39 6.02 -15.10 -6.24
C LEU A 39 5.80 -13.82 -7.06
N ASP A 40 5.74 -13.91 -8.39
CA ASP A 40 5.43 -12.77 -9.27
C ASP A 40 4.05 -12.16 -8.94
N LEU A 41 3.06 -13.02 -8.64
CA LEU A 41 1.73 -12.57 -8.21
C LEU A 41 1.78 -11.84 -6.85
N ILE A 42 2.56 -12.36 -5.90
CA ILE A 42 2.74 -11.75 -4.58
C ILE A 42 3.42 -10.37 -4.74
N GLU A 43 4.47 -10.29 -5.55
CA GLU A 43 5.14 -9.03 -5.86
C GLU A 43 4.16 -8.00 -6.46
N PHE A 44 3.34 -8.41 -7.40
CA PHE A 44 2.30 -7.56 -7.98
C PHE A 44 1.29 -7.05 -6.93
N MET A 45 0.88 -7.91 -5.98
CA MET A 45 0.00 -7.51 -4.88
C MET A 45 0.67 -6.49 -3.95
N LEU A 46 1.98 -6.65 -3.67
CA LEU A 46 2.75 -5.71 -2.88
C LEU A 46 2.87 -4.35 -3.56
N GLN A 47 3.09 -4.33 -4.88
CA GLN A 47 3.11 -3.10 -5.67
C GLN A 47 1.76 -2.36 -5.63
N GLN A 48 0.65 -3.10 -5.56
CA GLN A 48 -0.70 -2.55 -5.38
C GLN A 48 -1.05 -2.20 -3.93
N GLN A 49 -0.09 -2.30 -3.00
CA GLN A 49 -0.28 -2.06 -1.56
C GLN A 49 -1.30 -3.01 -0.89
N LYS A 50 -1.60 -4.15 -1.51
CA LYS A 50 -2.48 -5.21 -0.96
C LYS A 50 -1.70 -6.14 -0.04
N PHE A 51 -1.20 -5.61 1.06
CA PHE A 51 -0.27 -6.33 1.96
C PHE A 51 -0.90 -7.56 2.60
N ASN A 52 -2.18 -7.50 2.97
CA ASN A 52 -2.88 -8.64 3.59
C ASN A 52 -3.05 -9.79 2.59
N ASP A 53 -3.47 -9.49 1.36
CA ASP A 53 -3.61 -10.50 0.31
C ASP A 53 -2.26 -11.13 -0.05
N ALA A 54 -1.20 -10.34 -0.08
CA ALA A 54 0.17 -10.80 -0.30
C ALA A 54 0.64 -11.74 0.82
N LEU A 55 0.36 -11.40 2.09
CA LEU A 55 0.67 -12.26 3.24
C LEU A 55 -0.09 -13.60 3.17
N ASP A 56 -1.38 -13.57 2.86
CA ASP A 56 -2.18 -14.78 2.73
C ASP A 56 -1.63 -15.68 1.60
N LYS A 57 -1.26 -15.09 0.48
CA LYS A 57 -0.64 -15.83 -0.63
C LYS A 57 0.72 -16.42 -0.25
N LEU A 58 1.56 -15.68 0.49
CA LEU A 58 2.84 -16.19 1.00
C LEU A 58 2.63 -17.36 1.96
N MET A 59 1.63 -17.29 2.86
CA MET A 59 1.29 -18.39 3.76
C MET A 59 0.79 -19.62 3.00
N HIS A 60 -0.01 -19.41 1.95
CA HIS A 60 -0.45 -20.50 1.08
C HIS A 60 0.70 -21.15 0.33
N LEU A 61 1.60 -20.33 -0.22
CA LEU A 61 2.79 -20.83 -0.90
C LEU A 61 3.65 -21.67 0.04
N ASP A 62 3.89 -21.18 1.26
CA ASP A 62 4.68 -21.87 2.28
C ASP A 62 4.13 -23.24 2.62
N ARG A 63 2.82 -23.36 2.83
CA ARG A 63 2.13 -24.64 3.10
C ARG A 63 2.20 -25.61 1.91
N ASN A 64 2.15 -25.08 0.69
CA ASN A 64 2.13 -25.90 -0.51
C ASN A 64 3.55 -26.30 -0.96
N LEU A 65 4.60 -25.71 -0.40
CA LEU A 65 5.99 -26.05 -0.74
C LEU A 65 6.30 -27.54 -0.58
N GLU A 66 5.71 -28.18 0.43
CA GLU A 66 5.91 -29.62 0.68
C GLU A 66 5.34 -30.49 -0.45
N GLN A 67 4.29 -30.03 -1.13
CA GLN A 67 3.62 -30.76 -2.20
C GLN A 67 4.39 -30.70 -3.53
N TYR A 68 5.27 -29.72 -3.68
CA TYR A 68 6.06 -29.56 -4.90
C TYR A 68 7.24 -30.55 -4.91
N ALA A 69 7.51 -31.12 -6.07
CA ALA A 69 8.65 -32.02 -6.29
C ALA A 69 9.97 -31.22 -6.41
N LEU A 70 10.37 -30.56 -5.33
CA LEU A 70 11.59 -29.76 -5.25
C LEU A 70 12.65 -30.48 -4.41
N ALA A 71 13.94 -30.17 -4.64
CA ALA A 71 15.02 -30.68 -3.81
C ALA A 71 14.85 -30.20 -2.34
N PRO A 72 15.12 -31.05 -1.34
CA PRO A 72 14.91 -30.72 0.08
C PRO A 72 15.66 -29.45 0.52
N SER A 73 16.89 -29.26 0.04
CA SER A 73 17.68 -28.06 0.33
C SER A 73 17.02 -26.77 -0.21
N LEU A 74 16.41 -26.86 -1.40
CA LEU A 74 15.69 -25.74 -2.01
C LEU A 74 14.41 -25.43 -1.25
N LYS A 75 13.63 -26.44 -0.86
CA LYS A 75 12.44 -26.26 -0.01
C LYS A 75 12.78 -25.52 1.27
N GLN A 76 13.83 -25.97 1.97
CA GLN A 76 14.26 -25.34 3.22
C GLN A 76 14.68 -23.88 3.01
N SER A 77 15.43 -23.61 1.95
CA SER A 77 15.84 -22.23 1.64
C SER A 77 14.64 -21.32 1.31
N LEU A 78 13.70 -21.82 0.49
CA LEU A 78 12.47 -21.11 0.16
C LEU A 78 11.63 -20.84 1.41
N HIS A 79 11.46 -21.83 2.26
CA HIS A 79 10.73 -21.69 3.53
C HIS A 79 11.33 -20.57 4.40
N GLN A 80 12.65 -20.55 4.56
CA GLN A 80 13.32 -19.50 5.32
C GLN A 80 13.14 -18.11 4.71
N VAL A 81 13.23 -17.98 3.39
CA VAL A 81 13.03 -16.70 2.69
C VAL A 81 11.60 -16.23 2.85
N ILE A 82 10.61 -17.10 2.60
CA ILE A 82 9.19 -16.78 2.74
C ILE A 82 8.85 -16.35 4.16
N GLN A 83 9.36 -17.03 5.19
CA GLN A 83 9.15 -16.62 6.57
C GLN A 83 9.74 -15.25 6.88
N LYS A 84 10.95 -14.97 6.36
CA LYS A 84 11.57 -13.67 6.51
C LYS A 84 10.74 -12.56 5.83
N ASP A 85 10.26 -12.82 4.63
CA ASP A 85 9.43 -11.87 3.88
C ASP A 85 8.09 -11.64 4.57
N GLN A 86 7.44 -12.68 5.08
CA GLN A 86 6.22 -12.55 5.90
C GLN A 86 6.45 -11.63 7.11
N GLN A 87 7.55 -11.84 7.84
CA GLN A 87 7.90 -11.00 8.99
C GLN A 87 8.16 -9.55 8.58
N ALA A 88 8.88 -9.33 7.48
CA ALA A 88 9.17 -8.00 6.97
C ALA A 88 7.89 -7.25 6.57
N ILE A 89 6.97 -7.91 5.84
CA ILE A 89 5.69 -7.33 5.45
C ILE A 89 4.84 -7.01 6.68
N GLN A 90 4.75 -7.93 7.65
CA GLN A 90 4.00 -7.69 8.89
C GLN A 90 4.57 -6.50 9.69
N GLN A 91 5.89 -6.39 9.79
CA GLN A 91 6.53 -5.25 10.46
C GLN A 91 6.24 -3.94 9.71
N PHE A 92 6.31 -3.97 8.39
CA PHE A 92 5.98 -2.81 7.56
C PHE A 92 4.52 -2.35 7.76
N VAL A 93 3.57 -3.29 7.72
CA VAL A 93 2.14 -2.99 7.94
C VAL A 93 1.91 -2.41 9.34
N ARG A 94 2.50 -3.00 10.38
CA ARG A 94 2.41 -2.49 11.75
C ARG A 94 3.01 -1.10 11.90
N ALA A 95 4.16 -0.85 11.29
CA ALA A 95 4.80 0.46 11.31
C ALA A 95 3.93 1.52 10.61
N ARG A 96 3.31 1.16 9.48
CA ARG A 96 2.39 2.05 8.74
C ARG A 96 1.16 2.39 9.56
N VAL A 97 0.53 1.39 10.19
CA VAL A 97 -0.64 1.61 11.08
C VAL A 97 -0.25 2.50 12.25
N ALA A 98 0.87 2.24 12.93
CA ALA A 98 1.34 3.06 14.04
C ALA A 98 1.66 4.51 13.62
N GLN A 99 2.16 4.70 12.40
CA GLN A 99 2.40 6.03 11.85
C GLN A 99 1.06 6.76 11.59
N GLN A 100 0.07 6.06 11.06
CA GLN A 100 -1.26 6.61 10.79
C GLN A 100 -1.97 6.99 12.09
N GLU A 101 -1.90 6.14 13.12
CA GLU A 101 -2.45 6.46 14.45
C GLU A 101 -1.80 7.70 15.08
N LYS A 102 -0.47 7.88 14.92
CA LYS A 102 0.22 9.09 15.38
C LYS A 102 -0.26 10.34 14.63
N LEU A 103 -0.44 10.24 13.32
CA LEU A 103 -0.96 11.35 12.52
C LEU A 103 -2.39 11.71 12.96
N ASP A 104 -3.26 10.72 13.16
CA ASP A 104 -4.63 10.93 13.64
C ASP A 104 -4.65 11.59 15.03
N MET A 105 -3.75 11.18 15.93
CA MET A 105 -3.61 11.79 17.25
C MET A 105 -3.20 13.25 17.14
N LEU A 106 -2.19 13.56 16.32
CA LEU A 106 -1.73 14.94 16.08
C LEU A 106 -2.84 15.79 15.48
N MET A 107 -3.59 15.24 14.52
CA MET A 107 -4.72 15.93 13.90
C MET A 107 -5.82 16.28 14.93
N ARG A 108 -6.16 15.32 15.81
CA ARG A 108 -7.13 15.57 16.89
C ARG A 108 -6.63 16.63 17.88
N GLN A 109 -5.35 16.60 18.25
CA GLN A 109 -4.77 17.62 19.13
C GLN A 109 -4.83 19.01 18.49
N LEU A 110 -4.52 19.08 17.20
CA LEU A 110 -4.55 20.33 16.45
C LEU A 110 -5.98 20.85 16.32
N ASP A 111 -6.96 19.99 16.03
CA ASP A 111 -8.38 20.37 15.95
C ASP A 111 -8.89 20.86 17.30
N GLN A 112 -8.54 20.20 18.39
CA GLN A 112 -8.86 20.66 19.74
C GLN A 112 -8.27 22.02 20.05
N ALA A 113 -6.99 22.25 19.72
CA ALA A 113 -6.34 23.53 19.93
C ALA A 113 -7.00 24.65 19.12
N LEU A 114 -7.34 24.38 17.85
CA LEU A 114 -8.06 25.33 17.00
C LEU A 114 -9.46 25.63 17.55
N THR A 115 -10.18 24.61 18.00
CA THR A 115 -11.51 24.80 18.58
C THR A 115 -11.46 25.61 19.87
N GLN A 116 -10.47 25.38 20.73
CA GLN A 116 -10.25 26.19 21.93
C GLN A 116 -9.94 27.64 21.56
N GLU A 117 -9.10 27.87 20.58
CA GLU A 117 -8.75 29.22 20.13
C GLU A 117 -9.95 29.96 19.52
N ILE A 118 -10.82 29.25 18.79
CA ILE A 118 -12.05 29.84 18.23
C ILE A 118 -13.04 30.20 19.34
N ASN A 119 -13.18 29.31 20.35
CA ASN A 119 -14.16 29.44 21.43
C ASN A 119 -13.67 30.30 22.60
N THR A 120 -12.36 30.61 22.67
CA THR A 120 -11.83 31.53 23.69
C THR A 120 -12.25 32.95 23.28
N PRO A 121 -13.27 33.55 23.91
CA PRO A 121 -13.50 34.95 23.69
C PRO A 121 -12.21 35.67 24.10
N GLN A 122 -11.69 36.54 23.25
CA GLN A 122 -10.59 37.41 23.65
C GLN A 122 -11.08 38.18 24.87
N LEU A 123 -10.84 37.60 26.04
CA LEU A 123 -10.85 38.37 27.27
C LEU A 123 -9.86 39.48 27.02
N ASN A 124 -10.43 40.66 26.80
CA ASN A 124 -9.80 41.95 26.78
C ASN A 124 -8.36 41.85 27.26
N ALA A 125 -7.40 42.21 26.39
CA ALA A 125 -6.06 42.51 26.87
C ALA A 125 -6.26 43.36 28.12
N SER A 126 -6.23 42.70 29.27
CA SER A 126 -6.28 43.36 30.56
C SER A 126 -5.09 44.29 30.51
N GLN A 127 -5.39 45.57 30.31
CA GLN A 127 -4.39 46.57 30.47
C GLN A 127 -3.67 46.27 31.76
N PRO A 128 -2.37 46.03 31.75
CA PRO A 128 -1.64 45.87 32.99
C PRO A 128 -1.82 47.18 33.75
N GLN A 129 -2.61 47.13 34.84
CA GLN A 129 -2.82 48.28 35.73
C GLN A 129 -1.55 48.61 36.51
N ASN A 130 -0.40 48.28 36.00
CA ASN A 130 0.85 48.71 36.57
C ASN A 130 1.31 49.95 35.82
N LYS A 131 0.77 51.10 36.30
CA LYS A 131 1.19 52.43 35.90
C LYS A 131 2.58 52.69 36.46
N TYR A 132 3.60 52.16 35.83
CA TYR A 132 4.96 52.54 36.15
C TYR A 132 5.19 54.01 35.75
N PHE A 133 5.82 54.80 36.62
CA PHE A 133 6.10 56.24 36.49
C PHE A 133 6.73 56.65 35.14
N TRP A 134 7.50 55.74 34.50
CA TRP A 134 8.12 55.98 33.20
C TRP A 134 7.17 55.87 32.00
N GLN A 135 6.00 55.22 32.11
CA GLN A 135 4.99 55.18 31.08
C GLN A 135 4.34 56.53 30.79
N ARG A 136 4.55 57.51 31.65
CA ARG A 136 4.05 58.88 31.46
C ARG A 136 4.82 59.64 30.39
N TRP A 137 6.00 59.20 30.00
CA TRP A 137 6.86 59.81 29.01
C TRP A 137 6.84 59.16 27.61
N ILE A 138 6.34 57.94 27.53
CA ILE A 138 6.23 57.20 26.30
C ILE A 138 4.75 56.94 26.05
N VAL A 139 4.13 57.76 25.24
CA VAL A 139 2.79 57.50 24.69
C VAL A 139 2.99 56.49 23.58
N ILE A 140 2.94 55.20 23.94
CA ILE A 140 2.78 54.13 22.96
C ILE A 140 1.33 54.22 22.54
N GLU A 141 1.04 54.92 21.44
CA GLU A 141 -0.26 54.76 20.79
C GLU A 141 -0.38 53.28 20.43
N PRO A 142 -1.39 52.55 20.99
CA PRO A 142 -1.66 51.20 20.52
C PRO A 142 -1.95 51.34 19.03
N ALA A 143 -1.07 50.77 18.19
CA ALA A 143 -1.34 50.67 16.77
C ALA A 143 -2.76 50.12 16.66
N LYS A 144 -3.70 50.94 16.14
CA LYS A 144 -5.07 50.55 15.88
C LYS A 144 -4.99 49.36 14.94
N GLN A 145 -4.90 48.17 15.51
CA GLN A 145 -5.06 46.95 14.69
C GLN A 145 -6.45 47.11 14.05
N PRO A 146 -6.54 47.15 12.74
CA PRO A 146 -7.80 47.39 12.09
C PRO A 146 -8.78 46.35 12.60
N ALA A 147 -9.92 46.78 13.11
CA ALA A 147 -10.98 45.88 13.66
C ALA A 147 -11.36 44.79 12.66
N VAL A 148 -11.12 45.00 11.40
CA VAL A 148 -11.24 44.04 10.31
C VAL A 148 -10.33 42.82 10.48
N ALA A 149 -9.10 42.97 10.97
CA ALA A 149 -8.19 41.83 11.21
C ALA A 149 -8.67 40.93 12.35
N LEU A 150 -9.31 41.49 13.36
CA LEU A 150 -9.89 40.75 14.47
C LEU A 150 -11.18 39.97 14.07
N MET A 151 -11.98 40.56 13.16
CA MET A 151 -13.16 39.91 12.61
C MET A 151 -12.80 38.77 11.63
N GLN A 152 -11.67 38.85 10.96
CA GLN A 152 -11.23 37.82 10.02
C GLN A 152 -10.56 36.60 10.70
N ARG A 153 -10.09 36.74 11.95
CA ARG A 153 -9.41 35.67 12.69
C ARG A 153 -10.21 34.37 12.78
N PRO A 154 -11.49 34.38 13.19
CA PRO A 154 -12.28 33.15 13.26
C PRO A 154 -12.52 32.54 11.86
N LEU A 155 -12.55 33.37 10.83
CA LEU A 155 -12.71 32.90 9.45
C LEU A 155 -11.46 32.18 8.97
N ILE A 156 -10.29 32.74 9.25
CA ILE A 156 -8.99 32.12 8.92
C ILE A 156 -8.81 30.80 9.67
N LEU A 157 -9.17 30.76 10.96
CA LEU A 157 -9.08 29.54 11.76
C LEU A 157 -10.00 28.42 11.22
N LYS A 158 -11.23 28.78 10.80
CA LYS A 158 -12.15 27.84 10.15
C LYS A 158 -11.61 27.35 8.79
N GLU A 159 -10.97 28.21 8.02
CA GLU A 159 -10.32 27.83 6.76
C GLU A 159 -9.18 26.84 7.00
N VAL A 160 -8.34 27.08 8.01
CA VAL A 160 -7.27 26.15 8.42
C VAL A 160 -7.86 24.81 8.85
N GLN A 161 -8.93 24.83 9.65
CA GLN A 161 -9.61 23.60 10.08
C GLN A 161 -10.17 22.81 8.88
N LEU A 162 -10.78 23.49 7.91
CA LEU A 162 -11.27 22.85 6.68
C LEU A 162 -10.13 22.23 5.86
N ARG A 163 -9.02 22.95 5.68
CA ARG A 163 -7.84 22.42 4.99
C ARG A 163 -7.24 21.21 5.70
N LEU A 164 -7.26 21.23 7.01
CA LEU A 164 -6.80 20.10 7.83
C LEU A 164 -7.65 18.85 7.61
N LEU A 165 -9.00 18.99 7.61
CA LEU A 165 -9.93 17.91 7.31
C LEU A 165 -9.73 17.34 5.90
N LEU A 166 -9.51 18.22 4.90
CA LEU A 166 -9.22 17.79 3.54
C LEU A 166 -7.90 17.02 3.45
N ALA A 167 -6.87 17.46 4.18
CA ALA A 167 -5.58 16.77 4.24
C ALA A 167 -5.72 15.39 4.91
N GLN A 168 -6.53 15.28 5.97
CA GLN A 168 -6.83 14.00 6.62
C GLN A 168 -7.52 13.04 5.66
N GLN A 169 -8.50 13.51 4.90
CA GLN A 169 -9.21 12.69 3.91
C GLN A 169 -8.28 12.21 2.78
N ALA A 170 -7.29 13.00 2.39
CA ALA A 170 -6.33 12.64 1.36
C ALA A 170 -5.30 11.59 1.82
N LEU A 171 -5.15 11.36 3.14
CA LEU A 171 -4.23 10.40 3.73
C LEU A 171 -4.87 9.02 4.00
N GLN A 172 -6.20 8.91 3.86
CA GLN A 172 -6.96 7.65 3.97
C GLN A 172 -7.04 6.91 2.64
#